data_4ea0a9912a8c45d5588984dc85428122
#
_entry.id   4ea0a9912a8c45d5588984dc85428122
#
_cell.length_a   1.000
_cell.length_b   1.000
_cell.length_c   1.000
_cell.angle_alpha   90.00
_cell.angle_beta   90.00
_cell.angle_gamma   90.00
#
_symmetry.space_group_name_H-M   'P 1'
#
loop_
_entity.id
_entity.type
_entity.pdbx_description
1 polymer ?
#
loop_
_entity_poly.entity_id
_entity_poly.type
_entity_poly.pdbx_seq_one_letter_code
_entity_poly.pdbx_strand_id
1 'polypeptide(L)'
;MGTAMTMYALETQSVIKTYNSESGVIQAVDDVSLQVASGEFVALVGPSGSGKTTMLSILAALLKPTSGRILLDGIDLATMDDVKRVDMRREKIGFTFQSNNLVPYLTAVENVELMLRLNNRLDKTGKLRARELLARLGLGERLNNLPGQMSGGQQQRVAIARALIHNPSLVLADEPTASLDTERAYQVVETFSGLIHEQGRAGIMVTHDLRMCEFVDRVLQMRDGKLVQVYSSRDEIMGLVNSGRH
;
A
#
# COMPACT_ATOMS: atom_id res chain seq x y z
N MET A 1 33.78 4.22 12.40
CA MET A 1 32.68 3.34 11.97
C MET A 1 31.54 4.26 11.63
N GLY A 2 31.32 4.54 10.33
CA GLY A 2 30.21 5.38 9.90
C GLY A 2 28.92 4.56 10.04
N THR A 3 27.98 5.05 10.84
CA THR A 3 26.60 4.57 10.86
C THR A 3 26.07 4.72 9.44
N ALA A 4 25.80 3.61 8.76
CA ALA A 4 25.06 3.63 7.50
C ALA A 4 23.74 4.35 7.81
N MET A 5 23.52 5.53 7.24
CA MET A 5 22.22 6.20 7.32
C MET A 5 21.21 5.25 6.69
N THR A 6 20.34 4.67 7.49
CA THR A 6 19.19 3.90 6.99
C THR A 6 18.36 4.87 6.16
N MET A 7 18.39 4.71 4.83
CA MET A 7 17.63 5.55 3.94
C MET A 7 16.19 5.00 3.93
N TYR A 8 15.27 5.67 4.62
CA TYR A 8 13.86 5.31 4.58
C TYR A 8 13.28 5.65 3.20
N ALA A 9 12.54 4.70 2.63
CA ALA A 9 11.78 4.96 1.41
C ALA A 9 10.63 5.93 1.67
N LEU A 10 10.03 5.84 2.87
CA LEU A 10 8.98 6.74 3.33
C LEU A 10 9.28 7.23 4.75
N GLU A 11 9.10 8.53 4.97
CA GLU A 11 9.16 9.15 6.30
C GLU A 11 8.06 10.20 6.42
N THR A 12 7.40 10.25 7.57
CA THR A 12 6.51 11.35 7.93
C THR A 12 6.97 12.01 9.21
N GLN A 13 6.81 13.34 9.28
CA GLN A 13 7.23 14.16 10.42
C GLN A 13 6.05 15.02 10.85
N SER A 14 5.50 14.72 12.03
CA SER A 14 4.40 15.47 12.69
C SER A 14 3.22 15.78 11.76
N VAL A 15 2.76 14.76 11.03
CA VAL A 15 1.67 14.92 10.07
C VAL A 15 0.35 15.13 10.80
N ILE A 16 -0.33 16.23 10.44
CA ILE A 16 -1.66 16.58 10.94
C ILE A 16 -2.63 16.73 9.76
N LYS A 17 -3.85 16.23 9.93
CA LYS A 17 -4.95 16.47 9.00
C LYS A 17 -6.22 16.79 9.74
N THR A 18 -6.74 17.99 9.46
CA THR A 18 -8.02 18.47 9.98
C THR A 18 -9.02 18.67 8.85
N TYR A 19 -10.30 18.51 9.19
CA TYR A 19 -11.44 18.83 8.33
C TYR A 19 -12.37 19.77 9.11
N ASN A 20 -12.89 20.78 8.45
CA ASN A 20 -13.92 21.64 8.98
C ASN A 20 -15.29 20.97 8.75
N SER A 21 -16.09 20.83 9.79
CA SER A 21 -17.47 20.36 9.72
C SER A 21 -18.40 21.37 10.42
N GLU A 22 -19.69 21.23 10.21
CA GLU A 22 -20.69 22.06 10.89
C GLU A 22 -20.64 21.91 12.42
N SER A 23 -20.19 20.78 12.92
CA SER A 23 -20.03 20.48 14.35
C SER A 23 -18.67 20.86 14.92
N GLY A 24 -17.77 21.47 14.13
CA GLY A 24 -16.43 21.87 14.57
C GLY A 24 -15.31 21.28 13.73
N VAL A 25 -14.08 21.35 14.23
CA VAL A 25 -12.89 20.81 13.58
C VAL A 25 -12.71 19.33 13.94
N ILE A 26 -12.67 18.46 12.94
CA ILE A 26 -12.35 17.05 13.11
C ILE A 26 -10.87 16.85 12.80
N GLN A 27 -10.11 16.34 13.75
CA GLN A 27 -8.70 15.99 13.58
C GLN A 27 -8.57 14.52 13.19
N ALA A 28 -8.50 14.25 11.89
CA ALA A 28 -8.47 12.89 11.35
C ALA A 28 -7.09 12.23 11.46
N VAL A 29 -6.01 13.03 11.46
CA VAL A 29 -4.63 12.61 11.74
C VAL A 29 -4.04 13.66 12.67
N ASP A 30 -3.42 13.22 13.76
CA ASP A 30 -2.92 14.05 14.84
C ASP A 30 -1.48 13.68 15.19
N ASP A 31 -0.54 14.49 14.72
CA ASP A 31 0.90 14.40 15.01
C ASP A 31 1.51 13.01 14.72
N VAL A 32 1.24 12.45 13.53
CA VAL A 32 1.74 11.13 13.16
C VAL A 32 3.11 11.24 12.51
N SER A 33 4.12 10.61 13.15
CA SER A 33 5.46 10.41 12.62
C SER A 33 5.74 8.92 12.47
N LEU A 34 6.08 8.48 11.26
CA LEU A 34 6.44 7.10 10.97
C LEU A 34 7.54 7.04 9.89
N GLN A 35 8.23 5.92 9.85
CA GLN A 35 9.28 5.65 8.86
C GLN A 35 9.10 4.23 8.35
N VAL A 36 9.32 4.02 7.04
CA VAL A 36 9.32 2.68 6.42
C VAL A 36 10.57 2.55 5.57
N ALA A 37 11.35 1.52 5.84
CA ALA A 37 12.58 1.25 5.11
C ALA A 37 12.28 0.60 3.74
N SER A 38 13.23 0.69 2.81
CA SER A 38 13.19 -0.10 1.58
C SER A 38 13.26 -1.59 1.94
N GLY A 39 12.39 -2.41 1.36
CA GLY A 39 12.26 -3.83 1.66
C GLY A 39 11.45 -4.13 2.93
N GLU A 40 10.88 -3.15 3.59
CA GLU A 40 10.03 -3.34 4.77
C GLU A 40 8.55 -3.36 4.40
N PHE A 41 7.81 -4.35 4.93
CA PHE A 41 6.35 -4.45 4.80
C PHE A 41 5.68 -4.20 6.14
N VAL A 42 4.85 -3.17 6.23
CA VAL A 42 4.24 -2.67 7.47
C VAL A 42 2.72 -2.78 7.40
N ALA A 43 2.08 -3.24 8.47
CA ALA A 43 0.63 -3.14 8.63
C ALA A 43 0.25 -1.88 9.43
N LEU A 44 -0.76 -1.16 8.97
CA LEU A 44 -1.41 -0.07 9.68
C LEU A 44 -2.79 -0.55 10.15
N VAL A 45 -2.94 -0.75 11.45
CA VAL A 45 -4.14 -1.33 12.06
C VAL A 45 -4.84 -0.34 12.99
N GLY A 46 -6.09 -0.62 13.35
CA GLY A 46 -6.87 0.19 14.31
C GLY A 46 -8.36 0.14 14.02
N PRO A 47 -9.20 0.63 14.92
CA PRO A 47 -10.66 0.63 14.76
C PRO A 47 -11.12 1.48 13.57
N SER A 48 -12.38 1.30 13.16
CA SER A 48 -13.00 2.20 12.17
C SER A 48 -12.99 3.63 12.69
N GLY A 49 -12.73 4.60 11.81
CA GLY A 49 -12.64 6.01 12.18
C GLY A 49 -11.31 6.44 12.82
N SER A 50 -10.33 5.55 13.01
CA SER A 50 -9.04 5.90 13.63
C SER A 50 -8.09 6.74 12.75
N GLY A 51 -8.48 7.10 11.52
CA GLY A 51 -7.68 7.94 10.62
C GLY A 51 -6.82 7.18 9.60
N LYS A 52 -6.83 5.85 9.56
CA LYS A 52 -6.00 5.02 8.66
C LYS A 52 -6.16 5.37 7.17
N THR A 53 -7.39 5.43 6.68
CA THR A 53 -7.68 5.76 5.27
C THR A 53 -7.25 7.19 4.94
N THR A 54 -7.42 8.13 5.87
CA THR A 54 -6.90 9.51 5.73
C THR A 54 -5.38 9.49 5.65
N MET A 55 -4.72 8.78 6.57
CA MET A 55 -3.26 8.65 6.56
C MET A 55 -2.77 7.99 5.27
N LEU A 56 -3.40 6.89 4.84
CA LEU A 56 -3.05 6.21 3.59
C LEU A 56 -3.21 7.14 2.38
N SER A 57 -4.27 7.96 2.33
CA SER A 57 -4.49 8.94 1.26
C SER A 57 -3.43 10.04 1.23
N ILE A 58 -2.92 10.42 2.40
CA ILE A 58 -1.81 11.37 2.54
C ILE A 58 -0.51 10.72 2.03
N LEU A 59 -0.20 9.51 2.45
CA LEU A 59 0.97 8.74 1.99
C LEU A 59 0.94 8.46 0.49
N ALA A 60 -0.27 8.28 -0.07
CA ALA A 60 -0.48 8.12 -1.51
C ALA A 60 -0.33 9.42 -2.31
N ALA A 61 -0.01 10.54 -1.68
CA ALA A 61 0.01 11.86 -2.29
C ALA A 61 -1.33 12.28 -2.94
N LEU A 62 -2.45 11.65 -2.51
CA LEU A 62 -3.82 11.99 -2.94
C LEU A 62 -4.39 13.17 -2.14
N LEU A 63 -3.97 13.28 -0.89
CA LEU A 63 -4.44 14.28 0.06
C LEU A 63 -3.26 15.06 0.63
N LYS A 64 -3.33 16.40 0.65
CA LYS A 64 -2.34 17.22 1.36
C LYS A 64 -2.61 17.19 2.86
N PRO A 65 -1.57 17.05 3.71
CA PRO A 65 -1.71 17.27 5.14
C PRO A 65 -2.06 18.75 5.42
N THR A 66 -2.63 19.01 6.58
CA THR A 66 -2.82 20.39 7.08
C THR A 66 -1.49 20.97 7.54
N SER A 67 -0.64 20.14 8.16
CA SER A 67 0.74 20.47 8.54
C SER A 67 1.59 19.21 8.64
N GLY A 68 2.90 19.37 8.84
CA GLY A 68 3.87 18.29 8.86
C GLY A 68 4.48 18.03 7.49
N ARG A 69 5.39 17.06 7.41
CA ARG A 69 6.14 16.71 6.20
C ARG A 69 5.98 15.24 5.85
N ILE A 70 6.08 14.95 4.54
CA ILE A 70 6.05 13.60 4.01
C ILE A 70 7.20 13.50 3.01
N LEU A 71 8.20 12.68 3.34
CA LEU A 71 9.34 12.44 2.49
C LEU A 71 9.23 11.06 1.85
N LEU A 72 9.25 11.01 0.52
CA LEU A 72 9.33 9.81 -0.28
C LEU A 72 10.68 9.82 -1.01
N ASP A 73 11.51 8.83 -0.79
CA ASP A 73 12.92 8.81 -1.26
C ASP A 73 13.67 10.12 -0.88
N GLY A 74 13.39 10.68 0.29
CA GLY A 74 13.95 11.95 0.76
C GLY A 74 13.35 13.22 0.16
N ILE A 75 12.36 13.11 -0.74
CA ILE A 75 11.72 14.24 -1.40
C ILE A 75 10.41 14.60 -0.68
N ASP A 76 10.27 15.86 -0.26
CA ASP A 76 9.11 16.33 0.50
C ASP A 76 7.90 16.57 -0.42
N LEU A 77 6.90 15.70 -0.30
CA LEU A 77 5.66 15.77 -1.08
C LEU A 77 4.75 16.94 -0.69
N ALA A 78 4.86 17.45 0.54
CA ALA A 78 4.01 18.54 1.04
C ALA A 78 4.34 19.87 0.35
N THR A 79 5.58 20.05 -0.09
CA THR A 79 6.06 21.28 -0.77
C THR A 79 5.78 21.31 -2.27
N MET A 80 5.35 20.18 -2.85
CA MET A 80 5.11 20.04 -4.28
C MET A 80 3.82 20.74 -4.73
N ASP A 81 3.85 21.30 -5.94
CA ASP A 81 2.64 21.65 -6.67
C ASP A 81 1.87 20.39 -7.10
N ASP A 82 0.64 20.58 -7.54
CA ASP A 82 -0.26 19.46 -7.85
C ASP A 82 0.25 18.64 -9.06
N VAL A 83 0.92 19.24 -10.03
CA VAL A 83 1.45 18.57 -11.21
C VAL A 83 2.59 17.62 -10.82
N LYS A 84 3.58 18.14 -10.09
CA LYS A 84 4.72 17.35 -9.61
C LYS A 84 4.26 16.21 -8.68
N ARG A 85 3.25 16.47 -7.85
CA ARG A 85 2.68 15.47 -6.96
C ARG A 85 1.97 14.34 -7.73
N VAL A 86 1.29 14.66 -8.85
CA VAL A 86 0.72 13.64 -9.76
C VAL A 86 1.84 12.79 -10.39
N ASP A 87 2.92 13.41 -10.85
CA ASP A 87 4.05 12.69 -11.43
C ASP A 87 4.74 11.77 -10.41
N MET A 88 5.01 12.28 -9.19
CA MET A 88 5.56 11.46 -8.10
C MET A 88 4.67 10.26 -7.79
N ARG A 89 3.36 10.45 -7.68
CA ARG A 89 2.41 9.37 -7.45
C ARG A 89 2.47 8.33 -8.55
N ARG A 90 2.44 8.78 -9.82
CA ARG A 90 2.49 7.92 -11.00
C ARG A 90 3.76 7.07 -11.06
N GLU A 91 4.91 7.66 -10.71
CA GLU A 91 6.22 7.02 -10.87
C GLU A 91 6.65 6.20 -9.64
N LYS A 92 6.35 6.68 -8.45
CA LYS A 92 6.95 6.22 -7.20
C LYS A 92 5.98 5.48 -6.28
N ILE A 93 4.67 5.56 -6.53
CA ILE A 93 3.67 4.96 -5.64
C ILE A 93 2.83 3.94 -6.41
N GLY A 94 2.83 2.70 -5.92
CA GLY A 94 1.86 1.69 -6.29
C GLY A 94 0.69 1.71 -5.32
N PHE A 95 -0.54 1.61 -5.81
CA PHE A 95 -1.72 1.63 -4.96
C PHE A 95 -2.71 0.52 -5.34
N THR A 96 -3.18 -0.23 -4.35
CA THR A 96 -4.31 -1.16 -4.49
C THR A 96 -5.42 -0.77 -3.53
N PHE A 97 -6.64 -0.69 -4.08
CA PHE A 97 -7.85 -0.27 -3.36
C PHE A 97 -8.62 -1.49 -2.86
N GLN A 98 -9.44 -1.32 -1.85
CA GLN A 98 -10.35 -2.33 -1.31
C GLN A 98 -11.25 -2.95 -2.42
N SER A 99 -11.74 -2.14 -3.35
CA SER A 99 -12.60 -2.55 -4.47
C SER A 99 -11.83 -2.97 -5.72
N ASN A 100 -10.51 -3.21 -5.65
CA ASN A 100 -9.59 -3.53 -6.75
C ASN A 100 -9.51 -2.46 -7.85
N ASN A 101 -10.59 -1.77 -8.18
CA ASN A 101 -10.70 -0.70 -9.19
C ASN A 101 -10.04 -1.08 -10.53
N LEU A 102 -10.25 -2.32 -10.99
CA LEU A 102 -9.84 -2.75 -12.31
C LEU A 102 -10.72 -2.09 -13.37
N VAL A 103 -10.11 -1.75 -14.49
CA VAL A 103 -10.82 -1.23 -15.66
C VAL A 103 -11.61 -2.40 -16.29
N PRO A 104 -12.95 -2.39 -16.30
CA PRO A 104 -13.76 -3.58 -16.57
C PRO A 104 -13.69 -4.08 -18.01
N TYR A 105 -13.30 -3.23 -18.95
CA TYR A 105 -13.15 -3.54 -20.37
C TYR A 105 -11.70 -3.80 -20.81
N LEU A 106 -10.76 -3.79 -19.86
CA LEU A 106 -9.37 -4.23 -20.08
C LEU A 106 -9.18 -5.63 -19.51
N THR A 107 -8.44 -6.46 -20.21
CA THR A 107 -8.03 -7.79 -19.74
C THR A 107 -7.12 -7.68 -18.52
N ALA A 108 -6.83 -8.79 -17.85
CA ALA A 108 -5.91 -8.84 -16.71
C ALA A 108 -4.54 -8.25 -17.08
N VAL A 109 -3.95 -8.66 -18.20
CA VAL A 109 -2.66 -8.15 -18.64
C VAL A 109 -2.71 -6.67 -19.02
N GLU A 110 -3.76 -6.22 -19.68
CA GLU A 110 -3.92 -4.80 -20.05
C GLU A 110 -4.13 -3.90 -18.85
N ASN A 111 -4.82 -4.37 -17.79
CA ASN A 111 -4.92 -3.65 -16.52
C ASN A 111 -3.54 -3.42 -15.88
N VAL A 112 -2.65 -4.42 -15.95
CA VAL A 112 -1.27 -4.30 -15.44
C VAL A 112 -0.44 -3.39 -16.35
N GLU A 113 -0.52 -3.56 -17.67
CA GLU A 113 0.20 -2.76 -18.66
C GLU A 113 -0.17 -1.27 -18.62
N LEU A 114 -1.37 -0.93 -18.10
CA LEU A 114 -1.83 0.44 -17.97
C LEU A 114 -0.83 1.33 -17.23
N MET A 115 -0.24 0.84 -16.13
CA MET A 115 0.76 1.61 -15.37
C MET A 115 2.06 1.80 -16.14
N LEU A 116 2.46 0.82 -16.95
CA LEU A 116 3.61 0.97 -17.83
C LEU A 116 3.33 2.00 -18.94
N ARG A 117 2.12 2.00 -19.50
CA ARG A 117 1.68 2.98 -20.50
C ARG A 117 1.71 4.40 -19.94
N LEU A 118 1.13 4.59 -18.75
CA LEU A 118 1.11 5.90 -18.08
C LEU A 118 2.52 6.43 -17.77
N ASN A 119 3.49 5.54 -17.57
CA ASN A 119 4.89 5.87 -17.29
C ASN A 119 5.78 5.88 -18.56
N ASN A 120 5.21 5.77 -19.77
CA ASN A 120 5.94 5.68 -21.03
C ASN A 120 6.98 4.53 -21.07
N ARG A 121 6.67 3.40 -20.39
CA ARG A 121 7.54 2.21 -20.25
C ARG A 121 6.91 0.96 -20.86
N LEU A 122 5.84 1.11 -21.67
CA LEU A 122 5.17 -0.02 -22.34
C LEU A 122 5.89 -0.39 -23.64
N ASP A 123 7.00 -1.05 -23.51
CA ASP A 123 7.77 -1.66 -24.60
C ASP A 123 7.63 -3.20 -24.61
N LYS A 124 8.41 -3.89 -25.45
CA LYS A 124 8.41 -5.36 -25.49
C LYS A 124 8.80 -5.99 -24.16
N THR A 125 9.77 -5.42 -23.46
CA THR A 125 10.25 -5.89 -22.16
C THR A 125 9.19 -5.66 -21.07
N GLY A 126 8.54 -4.50 -21.07
CA GLY A 126 7.45 -4.19 -20.16
C GLY A 126 6.26 -5.14 -20.29
N LYS A 127 5.87 -5.48 -21.54
CA LYS A 127 4.82 -6.47 -21.80
C LYS A 127 5.19 -7.86 -21.31
N LEU A 128 6.44 -8.28 -21.49
CA LEU A 128 6.91 -9.56 -20.97
C LEU A 128 6.85 -9.58 -19.44
N ARG A 129 7.37 -8.55 -18.78
CA ARG A 129 7.32 -8.40 -17.32
C ARG A 129 5.89 -8.44 -16.77
N ALA A 130 4.92 -7.82 -17.46
CA ALA A 130 3.51 -7.84 -17.01
C ALA A 130 2.96 -9.28 -17.01
N ARG A 131 3.27 -10.07 -18.04
CA ARG A 131 2.87 -11.48 -18.14
C ARG A 131 3.57 -12.36 -17.10
N GLU A 132 4.86 -12.19 -16.92
CA GLU A 132 5.66 -12.91 -15.92
C GLU A 132 5.16 -12.61 -14.49
N LEU A 133 4.89 -11.35 -14.15
CA LEU A 133 4.36 -10.97 -12.85
C LEU A 133 2.98 -11.59 -12.59
N LEU A 134 2.09 -11.58 -13.59
CA LEU A 134 0.78 -12.24 -13.48
C LEU A 134 0.92 -13.76 -13.35
N ALA A 135 1.85 -14.39 -14.09
CA ALA A 135 2.12 -15.82 -13.96
C ALA A 135 2.63 -16.19 -12.55
N ARG A 136 3.54 -15.39 -11.98
CA ARG A 136 4.02 -15.54 -10.59
C ARG A 136 2.89 -15.41 -9.57
N LEU A 137 1.89 -14.59 -9.86
CA LEU A 137 0.68 -14.44 -9.04
C LEU A 137 -0.38 -15.55 -9.32
N GLY A 138 -0.01 -16.61 -10.08
CA GLY A 138 -0.91 -17.72 -10.41
C GLY A 138 -2.00 -17.37 -11.41
N LEU A 139 -1.77 -16.37 -12.27
CA LEU A 139 -2.72 -15.88 -13.27
C LEU A 139 -2.25 -16.10 -14.72
N GLY A 140 -1.27 -16.98 -14.94
CA GLY A 140 -0.71 -17.25 -16.28
C GLY A 140 -1.75 -17.67 -17.32
N GLU A 141 -2.76 -18.47 -16.90
CA GLU A 141 -3.87 -18.93 -17.74
C GLU A 141 -5.02 -17.91 -17.85
N ARG A 142 -4.91 -16.77 -17.17
CA ARG A 142 -5.98 -15.75 -17.06
C ARG A 142 -5.61 -14.39 -17.64
N LEU A 143 -4.49 -14.30 -18.36
CA LEU A 143 -3.96 -13.04 -18.91
C LEU A 143 -4.97 -12.26 -19.73
N ASN A 144 -5.78 -12.96 -20.52
CA ASN A 144 -6.74 -12.37 -21.46
C ASN A 144 -8.17 -12.32 -20.89
N ASN A 145 -8.41 -12.72 -19.63
CA ASN A 145 -9.71 -12.64 -19.00
C ASN A 145 -10.03 -11.19 -18.62
N LEU A 146 -11.29 -10.80 -18.79
CA LEU A 146 -11.84 -9.55 -18.26
C LEU A 146 -12.10 -9.68 -16.75
N PRO A 147 -12.11 -8.58 -15.98
CA PRO A 147 -12.41 -8.62 -14.55
C PRO A 147 -13.69 -9.37 -14.21
N GLY A 148 -14.77 -9.19 -14.96
CA GLY A 148 -16.03 -9.90 -14.74
C GLY A 148 -15.97 -11.42 -14.94
N GLN A 149 -14.89 -11.95 -15.50
CA GLN A 149 -14.65 -13.38 -15.71
C GLN A 149 -13.71 -13.97 -14.63
N MET A 150 -13.35 -13.18 -13.62
CA MET A 150 -12.36 -13.51 -12.61
C MET A 150 -12.98 -13.49 -11.20
N SER A 151 -12.54 -14.40 -10.34
CA SER A 151 -12.93 -14.35 -8.92
C SER A 151 -12.35 -13.11 -8.23
N GLY A 152 -12.95 -12.70 -7.09
CA GLY A 152 -12.45 -11.56 -6.31
C GLY A 152 -10.95 -11.65 -5.97
N GLY A 153 -10.47 -12.84 -5.55
CA GLY A 153 -9.05 -13.06 -5.29
C GLY A 153 -8.16 -13.01 -6.54
N GLN A 154 -8.68 -13.40 -7.72
CA GLN A 154 -7.96 -13.23 -8.98
C GLN A 154 -7.88 -11.75 -9.37
N GLN A 155 -8.98 -10.99 -9.22
CA GLN A 155 -8.98 -9.55 -9.45
C GLN A 155 -8.02 -8.82 -8.51
N GLN A 156 -7.98 -9.22 -7.22
CA GLN A 156 -7.06 -8.66 -6.25
C GLN A 156 -5.60 -8.89 -6.66
N ARG A 157 -5.25 -10.09 -7.11
CA ARG A 157 -3.90 -10.38 -7.61
C ARG A 157 -3.54 -9.56 -8.86
N VAL A 158 -4.49 -9.29 -9.75
CA VAL A 158 -4.28 -8.34 -10.86
C VAL A 158 -4.03 -6.93 -10.35
N ALA A 159 -4.79 -6.46 -9.34
CA ALA A 159 -4.60 -5.13 -8.74
C ALA A 159 -3.22 -4.99 -8.07
N ILE A 160 -2.74 -6.04 -7.38
CA ILE A 160 -1.37 -6.10 -6.82
C ILE A 160 -0.33 -6.06 -7.94
N ALA A 161 -0.48 -6.85 -9.01
CA ALA A 161 0.43 -6.79 -10.15
C ALA A 161 0.49 -5.39 -10.76
N ARG A 162 -0.67 -4.74 -10.93
CA ARG A 162 -0.78 -3.37 -11.43
C ARG A 162 -0.05 -2.37 -10.53
N ALA A 163 -0.17 -2.53 -9.21
CA ALA A 163 0.51 -1.65 -8.25
C ALA A 163 2.05 -1.81 -8.27
N LEU A 164 2.57 -2.98 -8.65
CA LEU A 164 4.01 -3.29 -8.59
C LEU A 164 4.75 -3.12 -9.94
N ILE A 165 4.06 -3.21 -11.07
CA ILE A 165 4.69 -3.38 -12.40
C ILE A 165 5.62 -2.24 -12.81
N HIS A 166 5.34 -1.01 -12.39
CA HIS A 166 6.13 0.19 -12.76
C HIS A 166 7.33 0.42 -11.85
N ASN A 167 7.64 -0.51 -10.93
CA ASN A 167 8.73 -0.44 -9.95
C ASN A 167 8.65 0.77 -9.02
N PRO A 168 7.55 0.94 -8.27
CA PRO A 168 7.41 2.04 -7.31
C PRO A 168 8.39 1.89 -6.13
N SER A 169 8.70 2.99 -5.45
CA SER A 169 9.45 2.96 -4.19
C SER A 169 8.56 2.56 -3.01
N LEU A 170 7.29 2.94 -3.08
CA LEU A 170 6.28 2.69 -2.05
C LEU A 170 5.06 1.99 -2.65
N VAL A 171 4.59 0.93 -2.00
CA VAL A 171 3.34 0.25 -2.35
C VAL A 171 2.36 0.32 -1.20
N LEU A 172 1.18 0.82 -1.47
CA LEU A 172 0.10 1.02 -0.51
C LEU A 172 -1.07 0.10 -0.82
N ALA A 173 -1.60 -0.58 0.18
CA ALA A 173 -2.76 -1.46 0.05
C ALA A 173 -3.82 -1.08 1.08
N ASP A 174 -5.01 -0.71 0.60
CA ASP A 174 -6.15 -0.40 1.46
C ASP A 174 -7.08 -1.62 1.52
N GLU A 175 -7.08 -2.31 2.66
CA GLU A 175 -7.92 -3.49 2.94
C GLU A 175 -7.89 -4.55 1.81
N PRO A 176 -6.70 -5.02 1.38
CA PRO A 176 -6.56 -5.83 0.16
C PRO A 176 -7.21 -7.21 0.25
N THR A 177 -7.74 -7.59 1.41
CA THR A 177 -8.35 -8.90 1.66
C THR A 177 -9.81 -8.83 2.07
N ALA A 178 -10.42 -7.64 2.16
CA ALA A 178 -11.77 -7.45 2.71
C ALA A 178 -12.87 -8.24 1.98
N SER A 179 -12.68 -8.58 0.71
CA SER A 179 -13.65 -9.33 -0.11
C SER A 179 -13.31 -10.82 -0.29
N LEU A 180 -12.31 -11.32 0.46
CA LEU A 180 -11.79 -12.68 0.31
C LEU A 180 -12.14 -13.56 1.52
N ASP A 181 -12.30 -14.86 1.28
CA ASP A 181 -12.27 -15.84 2.35
C ASP A 181 -10.87 -15.91 2.99
N THR A 182 -10.80 -16.49 4.19
CA THR A 182 -9.58 -16.52 4.98
C THR A 182 -8.40 -17.16 4.24
N GLU A 183 -8.59 -18.30 3.58
CA GLU A 183 -7.51 -19.01 2.90
C GLU A 183 -6.94 -18.18 1.75
N ARG A 184 -7.81 -17.58 0.92
CA ARG A 184 -7.39 -16.72 -0.17
C ARG A 184 -6.75 -15.43 0.31
N ALA A 185 -7.23 -14.87 1.43
CA ALA A 185 -6.64 -13.70 2.07
C ALA A 185 -5.18 -13.98 2.46
N TYR A 186 -4.90 -15.11 3.10
CA TYR A 186 -3.54 -15.54 3.46
C TYR A 186 -2.63 -15.64 2.23
N GLN A 187 -3.07 -16.37 1.19
CA GLN A 187 -2.30 -16.53 -0.05
C GLN A 187 -1.97 -15.19 -0.72
N VAL A 188 -2.92 -14.26 -0.72
CA VAL A 188 -2.73 -12.93 -1.32
C VAL A 188 -1.71 -12.12 -0.54
N VAL A 189 -1.82 -12.06 0.80
CA VAL A 189 -0.92 -11.24 1.63
C VAL A 189 0.48 -11.83 1.67
N GLU A 190 0.61 -13.18 1.78
CA GLU A 190 1.88 -13.87 1.71
C GLU A 190 2.62 -13.57 0.39
N THR A 191 1.91 -13.72 -0.74
CA THR A 191 2.50 -13.42 -2.05
C THR A 191 2.88 -11.94 -2.18
N PHE A 192 2.05 -11.04 -1.65
CA PHE A 192 2.32 -9.61 -1.67
C PHE A 192 3.54 -9.26 -0.82
N SER A 193 3.63 -9.79 0.40
CA SER A 193 4.79 -9.67 1.29
C SER A 193 6.07 -10.14 0.59
N GLY A 194 6.05 -11.34 0.01
CA GLY A 194 7.18 -11.89 -0.74
C GLY A 194 7.64 -10.97 -1.88
N LEU A 195 6.72 -10.37 -2.63
CA LEU A 195 7.06 -9.44 -3.71
C LEU A 195 7.64 -8.11 -3.21
N ILE A 196 7.16 -7.59 -2.07
CA ILE A 196 7.72 -6.38 -1.43
C ILE A 196 9.18 -6.63 -1.03
N HIS A 197 9.45 -7.72 -0.32
CA HIS A 197 10.80 -8.07 0.13
C HIS A 197 11.75 -8.35 -1.04
N GLU A 198 11.33 -9.19 -1.99
CA GLU A 198 12.17 -9.57 -3.14
C GLU A 198 12.56 -8.38 -4.01
N GLN A 199 11.63 -7.43 -4.19
CA GLN A 199 11.88 -6.25 -5.00
C GLN A 199 12.51 -5.10 -4.20
N GLY A 200 12.70 -5.25 -2.90
CA GLY A 200 13.26 -4.23 -2.01
C GLY A 200 12.39 -2.96 -1.93
N ARG A 201 11.05 -3.10 -1.97
CA ARG A 201 10.11 -1.97 -1.92
C ARG A 201 9.66 -1.70 -0.49
N ALA A 202 9.28 -0.47 -0.18
CA ALA A 202 8.51 -0.20 1.03
C ALA A 202 7.05 -0.56 0.78
N GLY A 203 6.43 -1.27 1.71
CA GLY A 203 5.02 -1.64 1.63
C GLY A 203 4.25 -1.22 2.88
N ILE A 204 3.05 -0.66 2.70
CA ILE A 204 2.11 -0.42 3.80
C ILE A 204 0.76 -1.03 3.44
N MET A 205 0.25 -1.88 4.31
CA MET A 205 -1.07 -2.47 4.21
C MET A 205 -1.96 -1.95 5.34
N VAL A 206 -3.07 -1.31 5.00
CA VAL A 206 -4.14 -1.05 5.98
C VAL A 206 -4.99 -2.29 6.08
N THR A 207 -5.24 -2.75 7.30
CA THR A 207 -6.16 -3.87 7.53
C THR A 207 -6.80 -3.77 8.91
N HIS A 208 -8.02 -4.31 9.03
CA HIS A 208 -8.68 -4.58 10.31
C HIS A 208 -8.57 -6.05 10.72
N ASP A 209 -8.10 -6.92 9.82
CA ASP A 209 -7.86 -8.33 10.10
C ASP A 209 -6.44 -8.53 10.65
N LEU A 210 -6.34 -8.64 11.98
CA LEU A 210 -5.07 -8.79 12.67
C LEU A 210 -4.32 -10.08 12.28
N ARG A 211 -5.01 -11.09 11.74
CA ARG A 211 -4.37 -12.33 11.27
C ARG A 211 -3.40 -12.07 10.13
N MET A 212 -3.69 -11.07 9.29
CA MET A 212 -2.82 -10.67 8.17
C MET A 212 -1.49 -10.06 8.63
N CYS A 213 -1.40 -9.62 9.89
CA CYS A 213 -0.16 -9.10 10.47
C CYS A 213 0.94 -10.18 10.62
N GLU A 214 0.60 -11.44 10.48
CA GLU A 214 1.58 -12.54 10.46
C GLU A 214 2.60 -12.40 9.31
N PHE A 215 2.26 -11.68 8.23
CA PHE A 215 3.09 -11.54 7.02
C PHE A 215 3.88 -10.24 6.95
N VAL A 216 3.83 -9.40 7.98
CA VAL A 216 4.51 -8.09 7.98
C VAL A 216 5.70 -8.05 8.94
N ASP A 217 6.61 -7.11 8.71
CA ASP A 217 7.80 -6.92 9.54
C ASP A 217 7.48 -6.09 10.79
N ARG A 218 6.48 -5.19 10.69
CA ARG A 218 6.11 -4.30 11.77
C ARG A 218 4.63 -3.93 11.69
N VAL A 219 4.01 -3.70 12.84
CA VAL A 219 2.62 -3.25 12.93
C VAL A 219 2.54 -1.90 13.62
N LEU A 220 1.85 -0.96 12.99
CA LEU A 220 1.56 0.37 13.48
C LEU A 220 0.09 0.45 13.86
N GLN A 221 -0.21 0.74 15.13
CA GLN A 221 -1.59 0.85 15.60
C GLN A 221 -2.02 2.31 15.71
N MET A 222 -3.08 2.66 14.97
CA MET A 222 -3.72 3.98 15.07
C MET A 222 -4.98 3.94 15.89
N ARG A 223 -5.18 5.00 16.70
CA ARG A 223 -6.42 5.27 17.42
C ARG A 223 -6.64 6.78 17.50
N ASP A 224 -7.86 7.23 17.21
CA ASP A 224 -8.26 8.65 17.29
C ASP A 224 -7.27 9.60 16.59
N GLY A 225 -6.84 9.23 15.38
CA GLY A 225 -5.92 10.01 14.58
C GLY A 225 -4.43 9.87 14.94
N LYS A 226 -4.09 9.20 16.04
CA LYS A 226 -2.72 9.09 16.57
C LYS A 226 -2.14 7.70 16.36
N LEU A 227 -0.82 7.66 16.24
CA LEU A 227 -0.05 6.41 16.36
C LEU A 227 0.14 6.11 17.84
N VAL A 228 -0.52 5.06 18.35
CA VAL A 228 -0.54 4.73 19.78
C VAL A 228 0.39 3.59 20.16
N GLN A 229 0.71 2.71 19.24
CA GLN A 229 1.57 1.55 19.48
C GLN A 229 2.31 1.12 18.21
N VAL A 230 3.53 0.65 18.39
CA VAL A 230 4.37 0.03 17.36
C VAL A 230 4.80 -1.34 17.86
N TYR A 231 4.53 -2.38 17.06
CA TYR A 231 4.98 -3.76 17.31
C TYR A 231 6.10 -4.06 16.32
N SER A 232 7.29 -4.34 16.80
CA SER A 232 8.49 -4.50 15.97
C SER A 232 9.16 -5.86 16.11
N SER A 233 8.88 -6.60 17.20
CA SER A 233 9.38 -7.96 17.35
C SER A 233 8.35 -8.98 16.85
N ARG A 234 8.84 -10.14 16.38
CA ARG A 234 7.97 -11.23 15.93
C ARG A 234 7.03 -11.69 17.03
N ASP A 235 7.49 -11.74 18.27
CA ASP A 235 6.70 -12.18 19.43
C ASP A 235 5.56 -11.21 19.74
N GLU A 236 5.81 -9.89 19.67
CA GLU A 236 4.77 -8.88 19.83
C GLU A 236 3.70 -8.97 18.74
N ILE A 237 4.14 -9.13 17.48
CA ILE A 237 3.22 -9.27 16.34
C ILE A 237 2.39 -10.53 16.48
N MET A 238 3.00 -11.67 16.84
CA MET A 238 2.26 -12.92 17.02
C MET A 238 1.32 -12.88 18.23
N GLY A 239 1.68 -12.14 19.28
CA GLY A 239 0.78 -11.84 20.41
C GLY A 239 -0.48 -11.10 19.94
N LEU A 240 -0.30 -10.08 19.09
CA LEU A 240 -1.41 -9.32 18.49
C LEU A 240 -2.28 -10.20 17.56
N VAL A 241 -1.66 -11.00 16.69
CA VAL A 241 -2.35 -11.94 15.79
C VAL A 241 -3.23 -12.93 16.58
N ASN A 242 -2.69 -13.49 17.66
CA ASN A 242 -3.42 -14.45 18.50
C ASN A 242 -4.58 -13.80 19.26
N SER A 243 -4.47 -12.52 19.68
CA SER A 243 -5.57 -11.79 20.29
C SER A 243 -6.73 -11.52 19.33
N GLY A 244 -6.47 -11.45 18.04
CA GLY A 244 -7.48 -11.26 16.99
C GLY A 244 -8.15 -12.55 16.50
N ARG A 245 -7.78 -13.72 17.05
CA ARG A 245 -8.39 -15.03 16.71
C ARG A 245 -9.58 -15.40 17.62
N HIS A 246 -9.89 -14.54 18.59
CA HIS A 246 -11.03 -14.66 19.51
C HIS A 246 -12.10 -13.62 19.17
#